data_19e05cf0d3d39d0bb6be80fa346c5886
#
_entry.id   19e05cf0d3d39d0bb6be80fa346c5886
#
_cell.length_a   1.000
_cell.length_b   1.000
_cell.length_c   1.000
_cell.angle_alpha   90.00
_cell.angle_beta   90.00
_cell.angle_gamma   90.00
#
_symmetry.space_group_name_H-M   'P 1'
#
loop_
_entity.id
_entity.type
_entity.pdbx_description
1 polymer ?
#
loop_
_entity_poly.entity_id
_entity_poly.type
_entity_poly.pdbx_seq_one_letter_code
_entity_poly.pdbx_strand_id
1 'polypeptide(L)'
;MTEVYIVGAGIHPFGRHDSTGLDQGIFAVRQALSDADVDWDDMQFAFGGSNSAGSADAMLPRLGLNGTQFINVANGCATGGSALLSGYWAIKSGEFDMGLVTGFDKHARGAFAAKPKNYGLPEWYAETGLMMTTQFFAMKIKRYMDMFGITDESLVRVAEKAFQNGSLAPHAWRRTPVDLSLIHISEPTRPY
;
A
#
# COMPACT_ATOMS: atom_id res chain seq x y z
N MET A 1 7.98 -8.33 -28.42
CA MET A 1 8.05 -8.26 -26.94
C MET A 1 6.62 -8.37 -26.45
N THR A 2 6.33 -9.28 -25.50
CA THR A 2 4.98 -9.42 -24.92
C THR A 2 4.63 -8.14 -24.17
N GLU A 3 3.51 -7.52 -24.51
CA GLU A 3 2.96 -6.39 -23.74
C GLU A 3 2.17 -6.93 -22.56
N VAL A 4 2.16 -6.20 -21.45
CA VAL A 4 1.44 -6.57 -20.22
C VAL A 4 0.45 -5.46 -19.88
N TYR A 5 -0.80 -5.82 -19.67
CA TYR A 5 -1.89 -4.90 -19.39
C TYR A 5 -2.49 -5.16 -18.02
N ILE A 6 -2.99 -4.12 -17.38
CA ILE A 6 -3.89 -4.22 -16.24
C ILE A 6 -5.30 -4.15 -16.80
N VAL A 7 -6.04 -5.24 -16.69
CA VAL A 7 -7.38 -5.37 -17.29
C VAL A 7 -8.51 -5.12 -16.28
N GLY A 8 -8.21 -5.17 -14.99
CA GLY A 8 -9.17 -4.84 -13.94
C GLY A 8 -8.48 -4.36 -12.68
N ALA A 9 -9.16 -3.50 -11.94
CA ALA A 9 -8.69 -2.94 -10.69
C ALA A 9 -9.79 -2.96 -9.62
N GLY A 10 -9.38 -3.22 -8.37
CA GLY A 10 -10.28 -3.20 -7.24
C GLY A 10 -9.60 -2.63 -6.00
N ILE A 11 -10.36 -1.89 -5.22
CA ILE A 11 -9.88 -1.28 -3.99
C ILE A 11 -10.98 -1.24 -2.93
N HIS A 12 -10.68 -1.73 -1.73
CA HIS A 12 -11.59 -1.56 -0.60
C HIS A 12 -11.54 -0.09 -0.13
N PRO A 13 -12.69 0.56 0.14
CA PRO A 13 -12.69 1.92 0.65
C PRO A 13 -11.86 2.07 1.93
N PHE A 14 -11.06 3.13 2.00
CA PHE A 14 -10.25 3.44 3.18
C PHE A 14 -11.13 4.01 4.30
N GLY A 15 -10.91 3.53 5.52
CA GLY A 15 -11.71 3.95 6.67
C GLY A 15 -11.39 3.15 7.92
N ARG A 16 -12.24 3.29 8.93
CA ARG A 16 -12.29 2.42 10.10
C ARG A 16 -13.35 1.36 9.87
N HIS A 17 -12.94 0.12 9.73
CA HIS A 17 -13.81 -1.01 9.46
C HIS A 17 -13.61 -2.09 10.51
N ASP A 18 -14.67 -2.81 10.86
CA ASP A 18 -14.59 -3.98 11.76
C ASP A 18 -14.10 -5.23 11.01
N SER A 19 -14.25 -5.25 9.67
CA SER A 19 -13.75 -6.34 8.81
C SER A 19 -12.24 -6.54 8.97
N THR A 20 -11.77 -7.77 8.81
CA THR A 20 -10.33 -8.09 8.82
C THR A 20 -9.62 -7.54 7.59
N GLY A 21 -8.28 -7.44 7.63
CA GLY A 21 -7.50 -7.07 6.44
C GLY A 21 -7.69 -8.07 5.30
N LEU A 22 -7.85 -9.36 5.63
CA LEU A 22 -8.16 -10.40 4.66
C LEU A 22 -9.53 -10.17 3.99
N ASP A 23 -10.57 -9.78 4.75
CA ASP A 23 -11.88 -9.45 4.19
C ASP A 23 -11.81 -8.27 3.21
N GLN A 24 -11.03 -7.25 3.58
CA GLN A 24 -10.81 -6.08 2.73
C GLN A 24 -10.06 -6.45 1.44
N GLY A 25 -9.06 -7.34 1.55
CA GLY A 25 -8.34 -7.86 0.40
C GLY A 25 -9.25 -8.66 -0.54
N ILE A 26 -10.08 -9.56 0.00
CA ILE A 26 -11.05 -10.32 -0.81
C ILE A 26 -12.07 -9.42 -1.49
N PHE A 27 -12.53 -8.37 -0.81
CA PHE A 27 -13.40 -7.37 -1.44
C PHE A 27 -12.72 -6.76 -2.68
N ALA A 28 -11.48 -6.30 -2.53
CA ALA A 28 -10.71 -5.70 -3.62
C ALA A 28 -10.47 -6.68 -4.77
N VAL A 29 -10.15 -7.95 -4.46
CA VAL A 29 -9.98 -9.02 -5.47
C VAL A 29 -11.27 -9.22 -6.26
N ARG A 30 -12.40 -9.39 -5.59
CA ARG A 30 -13.69 -9.58 -6.27
C ARG A 30 -14.09 -8.38 -7.13
N GLN A 31 -13.77 -7.18 -6.67
CA GLN A 31 -14.01 -5.97 -7.46
C GLN A 31 -13.11 -5.95 -8.70
N ALA A 32 -11.83 -6.31 -8.59
CA ALA A 32 -10.92 -6.37 -9.74
C ALA A 32 -11.35 -7.40 -10.78
N LEU A 33 -11.79 -8.59 -10.34
CA LEU A 33 -12.32 -9.63 -11.24
C LEU A 33 -13.59 -9.14 -11.96
N SER A 34 -14.49 -8.50 -11.23
CA SER A 34 -15.71 -7.92 -11.81
C SER A 34 -15.42 -6.77 -12.78
N ASP A 35 -14.41 -5.93 -12.50
CA ASP A 35 -14.00 -4.84 -13.38
C ASP A 35 -13.38 -5.34 -14.70
N ALA A 36 -12.68 -6.47 -14.63
CA ALA A 36 -12.10 -7.16 -15.78
C ALA A 36 -13.09 -8.04 -16.56
N ASP A 37 -14.29 -8.27 -16.02
CA ASP A 37 -15.27 -9.24 -16.54
C ASP A 37 -14.69 -10.67 -16.72
N VAL A 38 -13.94 -11.13 -15.69
CA VAL A 38 -13.32 -12.46 -15.63
C VAL A 38 -13.63 -13.15 -14.32
N ASP A 39 -13.58 -14.49 -14.34
CA ASP A 39 -13.76 -15.30 -13.13
C ASP A 39 -12.44 -15.63 -12.45
N TRP A 40 -12.53 -16.02 -11.16
CA TRP A 40 -11.36 -16.50 -10.42
C TRP A 40 -10.75 -17.76 -11.06
N ASP A 41 -11.57 -18.58 -11.68
CA ASP A 41 -11.14 -19.83 -12.33
C ASP A 41 -10.29 -19.56 -13.59
N ASP A 42 -10.29 -18.35 -14.15
CA ASP A 42 -9.44 -17.96 -15.27
C ASP A 42 -8.00 -17.62 -14.83
N MET A 43 -7.76 -17.47 -13.52
CA MET A 43 -6.45 -17.08 -13.00
C MET A 43 -5.46 -18.22 -13.03
N GLN A 44 -4.33 -18.03 -13.71
CA GLN A 44 -3.25 -18.99 -13.86
C GLN A 44 -2.21 -18.88 -12.74
N PHE A 45 -2.10 -17.72 -12.13
CA PHE A 45 -1.26 -17.44 -10.95
C PHE A 45 -1.89 -16.37 -10.06
N ALA A 46 -1.46 -16.31 -8.82
CA ALA A 46 -1.77 -15.22 -7.92
C ALA A 46 -0.56 -14.85 -7.06
N PHE A 47 -0.23 -13.57 -6.98
CA PHE A 47 0.77 -13.00 -6.09
C PHE A 47 0.13 -12.02 -5.14
N GLY A 48 0.49 -12.08 -3.87
CA GLY A 48 -0.04 -11.12 -2.93
C GLY A 48 0.62 -11.18 -1.57
N GLY A 49 0.29 -10.24 -0.73
CA GLY A 49 0.80 -10.24 0.62
C GLY A 49 0.34 -9.07 1.46
N SER A 50 0.66 -9.18 2.72
CA SER A 50 0.43 -8.15 3.73
C SER A 50 1.63 -8.05 4.68
N ASN A 51 1.70 -6.98 5.43
CA ASN A 51 2.69 -6.85 6.51
C ASN A 51 2.14 -7.36 7.84
N SER A 52 0.83 -7.21 8.09
CA SER A 52 0.22 -7.50 9.40
C SER A 52 -1.11 -8.26 9.32
N ALA A 53 -1.69 -8.45 8.13
CA ALA A 53 -3.03 -9.02 7.99
C ALA A 53 -3.05 -10.51 7.63
N GLY A 54 -1.89 -11.17 7.66
CA GLY A 54 -1.75 -12.59 7.39
C GLY A 54 -1.25 -12.92 5.99
N SER A 55 -1.37 -14.17 5.60
CA SER A 55 -0.86 -14.72 4.36
C SER A 55 -1.89 -14.58 3.24
N ALA A 56 -1.46 -14.29 2.02
CA ALA A 56 -2.37 -14.08 0.89
C ALA A 56 -3.07 -15.37 0.44
N ASP A 57 -2.42 -16.52 0.60
CA ASP A 57 -3.02 -17.83 0.32
C ASP A 57 -4.23 -18.14 1.21
N ALA A 58 -4.39 -17.47 2.36
CA ALA A 58 -5.60 -17.53 3.18
C ALA A 58 -6.87 -17.01 2.45
N MET A 59 -6.73 -16.38 1.29
CA MET A 59 -7.85 -16.00 0.44
C MET A 59 -8.45 -17.19 -0.30
N LEU A 60 -7.67 -18.24 -0.59
CA LEU A 60 -8.09 -19.39 -1.41
C LEU A 60 -9.38 -20.05 -0.93
N PRO A 61 -9.59 -20.35 0.37
CA PRO A 61 -10.82 -20.95 0.83
C PRO A 61 -12.09 -20.13 0.56
N ARG A 62 -11.91 -18.83 0.27
CA ARG A 62 -13.01 -17.88 0.08
C ARG A 62 -13.18 -17.44 -1.38
N LEU A 63 -12.15 -17.61 -2.21
CA LEU A 63 -12.19 -17.37 -3.64
C LEU A 63 -12.63 -18.65 -4.40
N GLY A 64 -12.20 -19.81 -3.93
CA GLY A 64 -12.40 -21.09 -4.56
C GLY A 64 -11.07 -21.82 -4.79
N LEU A 65 -11.11 -23.15 -4.79
CA LEU A 65 -9.95 -24.00 -5.06
C LEU A 65 -9.96 -24.37 -6.54
N ASN A 66 -9.23 -23.64 -7.37
CA ASN A 66 -9.12 -23.87 -8.81
C ASN A 66 -7.73 -24.42 -9.22
N GLY A 67 -6.86 -24.73 -8.25
CA GLY A 67 -5.49 -25.18 -8.52
C GLY A 67 -4.47 -24.05 -8.72
N THR A 68 -4.90 -22.80 -8.75
CA THR A 68 -4.01 -21.64 -8.86
C THR A 68 -3.07 -21.55 -7.66
N GLN A 69 -1.78 -21.43 -7.92
CA GLN A 69 -0.80 -21.21 -6.88
C GLN A 69 -0.83 -19.75 -6.42
N PHE A 70 -1.20 -19.51 -5.15
CA PHE A 70 -1.16 -18.19 -4.55
C PHE A 70 0.16 -18.02 -3.79
N ILE A 71 1.09 -17.26 -4.35
CA ILE A 71 2.42 -17.04 -3.77
C ILE A 71 2.41 -15.79 -2.91
N ASN A 72 2.86 -15.96 -1.66
CA ASN A 72 3.05 -14.84 -0.74
C ASN A 72 4.28 -14.01 -1.10
N VAL A 73 4.08 -12.71 -1.19
CA VAL A 73 5.13 -11.71 -1.38
C VAL A 73 5.26 -10.89 -0.11
N ALA A 74 6.47 -10.72 0.40
CA ALA A 74 6.73 -9.92 1.60
C ALA A 74 7.87 -8.94 1.34
N ASN A 75 7.56 -7.65 1.33
CA ASN A 75 8.54 -6.57 1.15
C ASN A 75 8.15 -5.32 1.95
N GLY A 76 7.67 -5.51 3.20
CA GLY A 76 7.24 -4.40 4.06
C GLY A 76 6.21 -3.51 3.37
N CYS A 77 6.42 -2.20 3.41
CA CYS A 77 5.52 -1.21 2.78
C CYS A 77 5.43 -1.35 1.25
N ALA A 78 6.40 -2.00 0.60
CA ALA A 78 6.45 -2.20 -0.85
C ALA A 78 5.84 -3.55 -1.30
N THR A 79 5.20 -4.30 -0.42
CA THR A 79 4.66 -5.64 -0.72
C THR A 79 3.74 -5.64 -1.94
N GLY A 80 2.78 -4.71 -2.01
CA GLY A 80 1.87 -4.62 -3.15
C GLY A 80 2.58 -4.31 -4.48
N GLY A 81 3.55 -3.41 -4.46
CA GLY A 81 4.38 -3.10 -5.63
C GLY A 81 5.24 -4.30 -6.07
N SER A 82 5.77 -5.06 -5.09
CA SER A 82 6.54 -6.27 -5.38
C SER A 82 5.65 -7.39 -5.95
N ALA A 83 4.42 -7.54 -5.46
CA ALA A 83 3.45 -8.47 -6.02
C ALA A 83 3.11 -8.10 -7.48
N LEU A 84 2.89 -6.81 -7.77
CA LEU A 84 2.64 -6.32 -9.13
C LEU A 84 3.82 -6.62 -10.06
N LEU A 85 5.05 -6.37 -9.59
CA LEU A 85 6.26 -6.66 -10.36
C LEU A 85 6.42 -8.17 -10.61
N SER A 86 6.09 -9.01 -9.64
CA SER A 86 6.10 -10.47 -9.80
C SER A 86 5.10 -10.91 -10.87
N GLY A 87 3.87 -10.37 -10.87
CA GLY A 87 2.87 -10.63 -11.90
C GLY A 87 3.33 -10.16 -13.29
N TYR A 88 3.94 -8.98 -13.37
CA TYR A 88 4.54 -8.50 -14.62
C TYR A 88 5.58 -9.49 -15.17
N TRP A 89 6.48 -9.99 -14.32
CA TRP A 89 7.50 -10.95 -14.76
C TRP A 89 6.90 -12.31 -15.14
N ALA A 90 5.84 -12.77 -14.45
CA ALA A 90 5.14 -14.00 -14.79
C ALA A 90 4.56 -13.94 -16.22
N ILE A 91 3.90 -12.86 -16.60
CA ILE A 91 3.41 -12.65 -17.97
C ILE A 91 4.57 -12.48 -18.97
N LYS A 92 5.60 -11.70 -18.60
CA LYS A 92 6.77 -11.48 -19.48
C LYS A 92 7.59 -12.73 -19.75
N SER A 93 7.56 -13.73 -18.88
CA SER A 93 8.23 -15.02 -19.10
C SER A 93 7.59 -15.83 -20.23
N GLY A 94 6.32 -15.55 -20.55
CA GLY A 94 5.54 -16.30 -21.53
C GLY A 94 4.93 -17.60 -21.00
N GLU A 95 5.07 -17.87 -19.69
CA GLU A 95 4.48 -19.07 -19.04
C GLU A 95 3.01 -18.86 -18.70
N PHE A 96 2.58 -17.61 -18.55
CA PHE A 96 1.23 -17.24 -18.13
C PHE A 96 0.69 -16.09 -18.96
N ASP A 97 -0.62 -16.09 -19.19
CA ASP A 97 -1.33 -15.06 -19.93
C ASP A 97 -2.18 -14.15 -19.01
N MET A 98 -2.66 -14.70 -17.87
CA MET A 98 -3.53 -13.99 -16.95
C MET A 98 -3.28 -14.40 -15.49
N GLY A 99 -3.36 -13.43 -14.60
CA GLY A 99 -3.21 -13.71 -13.17
C GLY A 99 -3.64 -12.53 -12.29
N LEU A 100 -3.68 -12.79 -11.00
CA LEU A 100 -4.09 -11.84 -9.97
C LEU A 100 -2.88 -11.32 -9.20
N VAL A 101 -2.87 -10.02 -8.92
CA VAL A 101 -1.95 -9.42 -7.94
C VAL A 101 -2.74 -8.64 -6.89
N THR A 102 -2.39 -8.79 -5.62
CA THR A 102 -3.07 -8.11 -4.53
C THR A 102 -2.12 -7.70 -3.40
N GLY A 103 -2.41 -6.57 -2.80
CA GLY A 103 -1.81 -6.17 -1.53
C GLY A 103 -2.94 -5.80 -0.57
N PHE A 104 -2.86 -6.25 0.66
CA PHE A 104 -3.86 -5.97 1.67
C PHE A 104 -3.21 -5.82 3.03
N ASP A 105 -3.76 -4.96 3.86
CA ASP A 105 -3.30 -4.83 5.22
C ASP A 105 -4.36 -4.17 6.12
N LYS A 106 -4.18 -4.37 7.43
CA LYS A 106 -4.95 -3.68 8.46
C LYS A 106 -4.06 -3.47 9.67
N HIS A 107 -3.61 -2.26 9.86
CA HIS A 107 -2.72 -1.92 10.95
C HIS A 107 -3.46 -1.65 12.26
N ALA A 108 -2.94 -2.21 13.35
CA ALA A 108 -3.33 -1.83 14.70
C ALA A 108 -2.81 -0.42 15.01
N ARG A 109 -3.39 0.22 16.02
CA ARG A 109 -2.88 1.50 16.55
C ARG A 109 -1.43 1.33 17.01
N GLY A 110 -0.54 2.22 16.62
CA GLY A 110 0.89 2.16 16.95
C GLY A 110 1.73 1.24 16.05
N ALA A 111 1.18 0.73 14.96
CA ALA A 111 1.87 -0.18 14.06
C ALA A 111 3.18 0.36 13.43
N PHE A 112 3.36 1.68 13.41
CA PHE A 112 4.55 2.32 12.87
C PHE A 112 5.69 2.49 13.90
N ALA A 113 5.45 2.12 15.17
CA ALA A 113 6.48 2.08 16.21
C ALA A 113 7.14 0.69 16.20
N ALA A 114 8.24 0.57 15.48
CA ALA A 114 8.99 -0.67 15.39
C ALA A 114 10.07 -0.76 16.50
N LYS A 115 10.42 -1.99 16.88
CA LYS A 115 11.54 -2.24 17.81
C LYS A 115 12.84 -2.40 17.01
N PRO A 116 13.94 -1.71 17.37
CA PRO A 116 15.22 -1.81 16.67
C PRO A 116 15.71 -3.23 16.50
N LYS A 117 15.57 -4.04 17.54
CA LYS A 117 15.98 -5.45 17.56
C LYS A 117 15.37 -6.29 16.41
N ASN A 118 14.14 -5.98 16.00
CA ASN A 118 13.48 -6.71 14.90
C ASN A 118 14.16 -6.48 13.54
N TYR A 119 15.01 -5.45 13.45
CA TYR A 119 15.74 -5.05 12.25
C TYR A 119 17.26 -5.19 12.42
N GLY A 120 17.72 -5.83 13.48
CA GLY A 120 19.15 -5.95 13.76
C GLY A 120 19.83 -4.63 14.11
N LEU A 121 19.08 -3.63 14.56
CA LEU A 121 19.57 -2.30 14.90
C LEU A 121 19.79 -2.15 16.42
N PRO A 122 20.76 -1.30 16.84
CA PRO A 122 20.96 -0.98 18.24
C PRO A 122 19.76 -0.28 18.90
N GLU A 123 19.57 -0.47 20.19
CA GLU A 123 18.44 0.09 20.95
C GLU A 123 18.37 1.63 20.90
N TRP A 124 19.51 2.32 20.80
CA TRP A 124 19.56 3.77 20.75
C TRP A 124 18.78 4.37 19.55
N TYR A 125 18.51 3.60 18.50
CA TYR A 125 17.62 4.03 17.42
C TYR A 125 16.21 4.35 17.93
N ALA A 126 15.68 3.55 18.87
CA ALA A 126 14.37 3.82 19.48
C ALA A 126 14.44 5.02 20.43
N GLU A 127 15.50 5.13 21.21
CA GLU A 127 15.72 6.22 22.17
C GLU A 127 15.79 7.59 21.48
N THR A 128 16.35 7.65 20.28
CA THR A 128 16.41 8.86 19.47
C THR A 128 15.17 9.11 18.61
N GLY A 129 14.16 8.24 18.70
CA GLY A 129 12.93 8.34 17.91
C GLY A 129 13.05 7.88 16.45
N LEU A 130 14.22 7.39 16.02
CA LEU A 130 14.48 7.00 14.62
C LEU A 130 13.70 5.77 14.14
N MET A 131 13.09 5.03 15.07
CA MET A 131 12.27 3.85 14.74
C MET A 131 10.83 4.18 14.36
N MET A 132 10.38 5.42 14.51
CA MET A 132 9.12 5.84 13.91
C MET A 132 9.32 6.13 12.42
N THR A 133 8.57 5.45 11.58
CA THR A 133 8.68 5.58 10.12
C THR A 133 8.58 7.02 9.64
N THR A 134 7.66 7.81 10.22
CA THR A 134 7.47 9.23 9.88
C THR A 134 8.70 10.08 10.22
N GLN A 135 9.34 9.85 11.36
CA GLN A 135 10.55 10.57 11.76
C GLN A 135 11.74 10.20 10.87
N PHE A 136 11.90 8.93 10.56
CA PHE A 136 12.93 8.46 9.64
C PHE A 136 12.80 9.09 8.25
N PHE A 137 11.58 9.16 7.71
CA PHE A 137 11.33 9.82 6.43
C PHE A 137 11.47 11.33 6.52
N ALA A 138 11.10 11.96 7.64
CA ALA A 138 11.30 13.40 7.86
C ALA A 138 12.79 13.78 7.77
N MET A 139 13.69 12.98 8.37
CA MET A 139 15.14 13.20 8.22
C MET A 139 15.62 13.05 6.79
N LYS A 140 15.11 12.05 6.07
CA LYS A 140 15.47 11.85 4.65
C LYS A 140 15.03 13.03 3.80
N ILE A 141 13.79 13.50 3.97
CA ILE A 141 13.29 14.64 3.19
C ILE A 141 14.03 15.92 3.54
N LYS A 142 14.36 16.14 4.82
CA LYS A 142 15.17 17.28 5.22
C LYS A 142 16.53 17.27 4.54
N ARG A 143 17.22 16.12 4.54
CA ARG A 143 18.49 15.97 3.83
C ARG A 143 18.35 16.21 2.33
N TYR A 144 17.27 15.72 1.72
CA TYR A 144 16.98 15.92 0.31
C TYR A 144 16.77 17.42 -0.02
N MET A 145 15.99 18.12 0.82
CA MET A 145 15.76 19.56 0.69
C MET A 145 17.09 20.34 0.74
N ASP A 146 17.93 20.03 1.72
CA ASP A 146 19.24 20.69 1.89
C ASP A 146 20.18 20.43 0.69
N MET A 147 20.17 19.22 0.15
CA MET A 147 21.04 18.85 -0.98
C MET A 147 20.60 19.42 -2.34
N PHE A 148 19.29 19.56 -2.55
CA PHE A 148 18.72 19.90 -3.85
C PHE A 148 17.96 21.22 -3.88
N GLY A 149 17.97 21.98 -2.78
CA GLY A 149 17.31 23.26 -2.70
C GLY A 149 15.77 23.18 -2.78
N ILE A 150 15.18 22.06 -2.35
CA ILE A 150 13.73 21.88 -2.31
C ILE A 150 13.16 22.66 -1.14
N THR A 151 12.12 23.45 -1.40
CA THR A 151 11.48 24.31 -0.41
C THR A 151 10.31 23.62 0.30
N ASP A 152 9.92 24.12 1.46
CA ASP A 152 8.72 23.69 2.18
C ASP A 152 7.47 23.86 1.31
N GLU A 153 7.39 24.91 0.50
CA GLU A 153 6.30 25.13 -0.45
C GLU A 153 6.11 23.93 -1.42
N SER A 154 7.20 23.33 -1.88
CA SER A 154 7.13 22.15 -2.73
C SER A 154 6.47 20.96 -2.03
N LEU A 155 6.75 20.77 -0.73
CA LEU A 155 6.13 19.72 0.08
C LEU A 155 4.65 20.02 0.32
N VAL A 156 4.32 21.27 0.58
CA VAL A 156 2.92 21.73 0.77
C VAL A 156 2.10 21.47 -0.50
N ARG A 157 2.63 21.78 -1.68
CA ARG A 157 1.97 21.49 -2.97
C ARG A 157 1.72 20.00 -3.19
N VAL A 158 2.63 19.12 -2.77
CA VAL A 158 2.41 17.66 -2.82
C VAL A 158 1.24 17.26 -1.94
N ALA A 159 1.15 17.81 -0.72
CA ALA A 159 0.04 17.54 0.19
C ALA A 159 -1.30 18.07 -0.37
N GLU A 160 -1.33 19.30 -0.86
CA GLU A 160 -2.51 19.89 -1.52
C GLU A 160 -3.03 19.02 -2.65
N LYS A 161 -2.15 18.63 -3.58
CA LYS A 161 -2.49 17.72 -4.68
C LYS A 161 -3.07 16.40 -4.18
N ALA A 162 -2.51 15.83 -3.10
CA ALA A 162 -3.03 14.60 -2.52
C ALA A 162 -4.43 14.77 -1.94
N PHE A 163 -4.72 15.88 -1.25
CA PHE A 163 -6.06 16.18 -0.74
C PHE A 163 -7.06 16.47 -1.87
N GLN A 164 -6.66 17.20 -2.90
CA GLN A 164 -7.50 17.45 -4.08
C GLN A 164 -7.85 16.12 -4.77
N ASN A 165 -6.88 15.25 -5.03
CA ASN A 165 -7.12 13.93 -5.61
C ASN A 165 -8.00 13.07 -4.70
N GLY A 166 -7.79 13.12 -3.39
CA GLY A 166 -8.62 12.43 -2.41
C GLY A 166 -10.08 12.85 -2.45
N SER A 167 -10.37 14.14 -2.71
CA SER A 167 -11.74 14.64 -2.82
C SER A 167 -12.50 14.04 -4.02
N LEU A 168 -11.78 13.66 -5.08
CA LEU A 168 -12.34 13.07 -6.30
C LEU A 168 -12.45 11.54 -6.19
N ALA A 169 -11.67 10.89 -5.33
CA ALA A 169 -11.60 9.45 -5.21
C ALA A 169 -12.68 8.91 -4.25
N PRO A 170 -13.67 8.12 -4.72
CA PRO A 170 -14.79 7.65 -3.88
C PRO A 170 -14.32 6.72 -2.74
N HIS A 171 -13.19 6.07 -2.88
CA HIS A 171 -12.60 5.16 -1.90
C HIS A 171 -11.65 5.84 -0.91
N ALA A 172 -11.31 7.14 -1.09
CA ALA A 172 -10.41 7.83 -0.19
C ALA A 172 -11.05 8.12 1.17
N TRP A 173 -10.26 7.99 2.24
CA TRP A 173 -10.71 8.33 3.59
C TRP A 173 -10.98 9.83 3.75
N ARG A 174 -10.03 10.67 3.28
CA ARG A 174 -10.13 12.13 3.40
C ARG A 174 -10.56 12.70 2.07
N ARG A 175 -11.80 13.19 2.03
CA ARG A 175 -12.44 13.69 0.82
C ARG A 175 -12.72 15.19 0.85
N THR A 176 -12.26 15.89 1.88
CA THR A 176 -12.37 17.34 1.96
C THR A 176 -11.12 17.95 1.32
N PRO A 177 -11.26 18.79 0.28
CA PRO A 177 -10.14 19.53 -0.26
C PRO A 177 -9.52 20.44 0.81
N VAL A 178 -8.21 20.60 0.73
CA VAL A 178 -7.45 21.50 1.62
C VAL A 178 -6.65 22.43 0.72
N ASP A 179 -6.74 23.73 0.93
CA ASP A 179 -5.91 24.69 0.24
C ASP A 179 -4.59 24.97 1.00
N LEU A 180 -3.66 25.65 0.34
CA LEU A 180 -2.35 25.96 0.87
C LEU A 180 -2.41 26.75 2.19
N SER A 181 -3.39 27.63 2.38
CA SER A 181 -3.52 28.45 3.58
C SER A 181 -3.83 27.61 4.82
N LEU A 182 -4.63 26.54 4.65
CA LEU A 182 -4.99 25.63 5.74
C LEU A 182 -3.85 24.68 6.11
N ILE A 183 -2.98 24.34 5.18
CA ILE A 183 -1.84 23.46 5.45
C ILE A 183 -0.83 24.17 6.37
N HIS A 184 -0.60 25.45 6.18
CA HIS A 184 0.26 26.25 7.06
C HIS A 184 -0.33 26.45 8.47
N ILE A 185 -1.65 26.45 8.61
CA ILE A 185 -2.34 26.57 9.91
C ILE A 185 -2.33 25.23 10.68
N SER A 186 -2.26 24.12 9.98
CA SER A 186 -2.30 22.79 10.59
C SER A 186 -0.95 22.28 11.09
N GLU A 187 0.13 23.03 10.92
CA GLU A 187 1.38 22.73 11.60
C GLU A 187 1.15 22.89 13.11
N PRO A 188 1.43 21.84 13.91
CA PRO A 188 1.17 21.91 15.34
C PRO A 188 2.17 22.89 15.99
N THR A 189 1.74 24.12 16.19
CA THR A 189 2.37 25.06 17.11
C THR A 189 2.04 24.75 18.57
N ARG A 190 1.51 23.55 18.86
CA ARG A 190 1.27 23.13 20.23
C ARG A 190 2.56 22.55 20.80
N PRO A 191 3.13 23.17 21.85
CA PRO A 191 4.15 22.51 22.65
C PRO A 191 3.55 21.25 23.24
N TYR A 192 4.33 20.17 23.21
CA TYR A 192 3.99 18.87 23.81
C TYR A 192 3.81 19.02 25.32
#